data_28e2938c8f0bcb12080acfc7de0aa8c2
#
_entry.id   28e2938c8f0bcb12080acfc7de0aa8c2
#
_cell.length_a   1.000
_cell.length_b   1.000
_cell.length_c   1.000
_cell.angle_alpha   90.00
_cell.angle_beta   90.00
_cell.angle_gamma   90.00
#
_symmetry.space_group_name_H-M   'P 1'
#
loop_
_entity.id
_entity.type
_entity.pdbx_description
1 polymer ?
#
loop_
_entity_poly.entity_id
_entity_poly.type
_entity_poly.pdbx_seq_one_letter_code
_entity_poly.pdbx_strand_id
1 'polypeptide(L)'
;MTLHFSRVGPATGELELWSANERGFSFVISNESSSGPGLRGQPGFVASWRPIDINRPAIRVGGSPFETFAEAEKACEAMLEQLTK
;
A
#
# COMPACT_ATOMS: atom_id res chain seq x y z
N MET A 1 5.85 3.45 -16.46
CA MET A 1 6.02 2.27 -15.61
C MET A 1 4.96 2.21 -14.55
N THR A 2 4.28 1.13 -14.45
CA THR A 2 3.11 1.04 -13.60
C THR A 2 3.18 -0.17 -12.69
N LEU A 3 2.85 0.05 -11.42
CA LEU A 3 2.69 -1.05 -10.49
C LEU A 3 1.38 -1.76 -10.78
N HIS A 4 1.40 -3.09 -10.69
CA HIS A 4 0.20 -3.89 -10.90
C HIS A 4 -0.22 -4.47 -9.56
N PHE A 5 -1.22 -3.84 -8.95
CA PHE A 5 -1.70 -4.30 -7.66
C PHE A 5 -2.69 -5.44 -7.82
N SER A 6 -2.50 -6.48 -7.04
CA SER A 6 -3.40 -7.61 -6.99
C SER A 6 -3.96 -7.74 -5.59
N ARG A 7 -5.22 -8.11 -5.51
CA ARG A 7 -5.86 -8.29 -4.23
C ARG A 7 -5.26 -9.50 -3.53
N VAL A 8 -4.94 -9.32 -2.24
CA VAL A 8 -4.28 -10.36 -1.45
C VAL A 8 -5.32 -11.15 -0.68
N GLY A 9 -5.48 -12.43 -1.06
CA GLY A 9 -6.34 -13.35 -0.35
C GLY A 9 -7.79 -12.94 -0.29
N PRO A 10 -8.62 -13.71 0.39
CA PRO A 10 -9.99 -13.29 0.63
C PRO A 10 -10.01 -12.17 1.66
N ALA A 11 -10.88 -11.21 1.43
CA ALA A 11 -11.07 -10.14 2.40
C ALA A 11 -11.62 -10.74 3.69
N THR A 12 -11.02 -10.36 4.81
CA THR A 12 -11.51 -10.78 6.11
C THR A 12 -12.10 -9.57 6.79
N GLY A 13 -13.41 -9.63 7.10
CA GLY A 13 -14.08 -8.51 7.69
C GLY A 13 -14.04 -7.32 6.75
N GLU A 14 -13.63 -6.19 7.25
CA GLU A 14 -13.65 -4.95 6.48
C GLU A 14 -12.29 -4.53 5.95
N LEU A 15 -11.28 -5.38 6.14
CA LEU A 15 -9.93 -5.06 5.69
C LEU A 15 -9.70 -5.63 4.30
N GLU A 16 -9.26 -4.77 3.39
CA GLU A 16 -8.88 -5.17 2.05
C GLU A 16 -7.41 -4.84 1.83
N LEU A 17 -6.70 -5.76 1.18
CA LEU A 17 -5.27 -5.59 0.92
C LEU A 17 -4.97 -5.81 -0.55
N TRP A 18 -4.08 -4.99 -1.08
CA TRP A 18 -3.54 -5.17 -2.43
C TRP A 18 -2.04 -5.11 -2.35
N SER A 19 -1.36 -5.87 -3.16
CA SER A 19 0.09 -5.84 -3.20
C SER A 19 0.62 -5.79 -4.62
N ALA A 20 1.79 -5.20 -4.78
CA ALA A 20 2.51 -5.17 -6.05
C ALA A 20 3.99 -5.22 -5.75
N ASN A 21 4.72 -5.95 -6.59
CA ASN A 21 6.17 -6.06 -6.47
C ASN A 21 6.80 -5.56 -7.75
N GLU A 22 7.83 -4.73 -7.63
CA GLU A 22 8.49 -4.19 -8.78
C GLU A 22 9.91 -3.77 -8.42
N ARG A 23 10.85 -4.17 -9.23
CA ARG A 23 12.25 -3.72 -9.12
C ARG A 23 12.85 -3.95 -7.73
N GLY A 24 12.49 -5.04 -7.07
CA GLY A 24 13.05 -5.37 -5.76
C GLY A 24 12.36 -4.72 -4.59
N PHE A 25 11.21 -4.09 -4.82
CA PHE A 25 10.41 -3.47 -3.75
C PHE A 25 9.02 -4.04 -3.74
N SER A 26 8.46 -4.13 -2.55
CA SER A 26 7.10 -4.60 -2.35
C SER A 26 6.26 -3.45 -1.85
N PHE A 27 5.10 -3.24 -2.49
CA PHE A 27 4.16 -2.19 -2.11
C PHE A 27 2.86 -2.83 -1.67
N VAL A 28 2.27 -2.30 -0.62
CA VAL A 28 1.00 -2.78 -0.11
C VAL A 28 0.08 -1.59 0.12
N ILE A 29 -1.15 -1.72 -0.36
CA ILE A 29 -2.20 -0.75 -0.06
C ILE A 29 -3.26 -1.49 0.73
N SER A 30 -3.63 -0.94 1.86
CA SER A 30 -4.70 -1.49 2.68
C SER A 30 -5.83 -0.48 2.78
N ASN A 31 -7.06 -0.98 2.72
CA ASN A 31 -8.25 -0.15 2.89
C ASN A 31 -9.07 -0.68 4.03
N GLU A 32 -9.48 0.20 4.91
CA GLU A 32 -10.26 -0.17 6.06
C GLU A 32 -11.59 0.55 6.03
N SER A 33 -12.62 -0.16 6.46
CA SER A 33 -13.95 0.41 6.51
C SER A 33 -13.99 1.52 7.55
N SER A 34 -14.76 2.55 7.25
CA SER A 34 -14.94 3.64 8.19
C SER A 34 -15.69 3.22 9.45
N SER A 35 -16.34 2.07 9.40
CA SER A 35 -17.08 1.56 10.56
C SER A 35 -16.28 0.58 11.39
N GLY A 36 -15.11 0.15 10.91
CA GLY A 36 -14.28 -0.79 11.63
C GLY A 36 -13.19 -0.10 12.43
N PRO A 37 -12.45 -0.88 13.23
CA PRO A 37 -11.36 -0.30 14.00
C PRO A 37 -10.21 0.21 13.16
N GLY A 38 -10.13 -0.23 11.93
CA GLY A 38 -9.13 0.24 11.01
C GLY A 38 -7.72 -0.19 11.35
N LEU A 39 -6.86 -0.21 10.33
CA LEU A 39 -5.43 -0.41 10.55
C LEU A 39 -4.89 0.88 11.15
N ARG A 40 -4.51 0.81 12.42
CA ARG A 40 -4.09 1.99 13.16
C ARG A 40 -5.21 3.00 13.38
N GLY A 41 -6.45 2.54 13.28
CA GLY A 41 -7.60 3.37 13.60
C GLY A 41 -7.89 4.49 12.63
N GLN A 42 -7.36 4.43 11.41
CA GLN A 42 -7.55 5.49 10.43
C GLN A 42 -8.26 4.97 9.19
N PRO A 43 -9.36 5.60 8.79
CA PRO A 43 -10.03 5.21 7.55
C PRO A 43 -9.23 5.64 6.34
N GLY A 44 -9.46 4.95 5.22
CA GLY A 44 -8.86 5.32 3.96
C GLY A 44 -7.86 4.28 3.47
N PHE A 45 -7.15 4.63 2.42
CA PHE A 45 -6.19 3.75 1.78
C PHE A 45 -4.78 4.07 2.28
N VAL A 46 -4.19 3.13 3.00
CA VAL A 46 -2.86 3.30 3.56
C VAL A 46 -1.86 2.54 2.68
N ALA A 47 -0.86 3.25 2.19
CA ALA A 47 0.17 2.66 1.34
C ALA A 47 1.48 2.53 2.11
N SER A 48 2.18 1.42 1.88
CA SER A 48 3.48 1.19 2.48
C SER A 48 4.37 0.42 1.51
N TRP A 49 5.67 0.44 1.76
CA TRP A 49 6.61 -0.28 0.91
C TRP A 49 7.77 -0.82 1.75
N ARG A 50 8.45 -1.81 1.20
CA ARG A 50 9.68 -2.32 1.79
C ARG A 50 10.54 -2.98 0.72
N PRO A 51 11.87 -3.02 0.92
CA PRO A 51 12.73 -3.81 0.03
C PRO A 51 12.43 -5.29 0.19
N ILE A 52 12.43 -6.02 -0.91
CA ILE A 52 12.13 -7.46 -0.85
C ILE A 52 13.30 -8.24 -0.26
N ASP A 53 14.52 -7.88 -0.62
CA ASP A 53 15.70 -8.64 -0.24
C ASP A 53 16.22 -8.31 1.15
N ILE A 54 15.69 -7.30 1.78
CA ILE A 54 16.14 -6.89 3.12
C ILE A 54 14.99 -7.04 4.09
N ASN A 55 15.25 -7.72 5.19
CA ASN A 55 14.22 -7.93 6.19
C ASN A 55 14.04 -6.67 7.03
N ARG A 56 13.15 -5.79 6.59
CA ARG A 56 12.86 -4.54 7.27
C ARG A 56 11.36 -4.34 7.39
N PRO A 57 10.92 -3.61 8.42
CA PRO A 57 9.50 -3.29 8.53
C PRO A 57 9.06 -2.40 7.36
N ALA A 58 7.79 -2.48 7.02
CA ALA A 58 7.23 -1.67 5.96
C ALA A 58 7.28 -0.20 6.34
N ILE A 59 7.54 0.64 5.36
CA ILE A 59 7.62 2.09 5.54
C ILE A 59 6.39 2.71 4.90
N ARG A 60 5.70 3.56 5.64
CA ARG A 60 4.50 4.20 5.13
C ARG A 60 4.88 5.19 4.01
N VAL A 61 4.12 5.12 2.92
CA VAL A 61 4.26 6.10 1.84
C VAL A 61 3.70 7.43 2.32
N GLY A 62 4.44 8.51 2.10
CA GLY A 62 4.02 9.82 2.54
C GLY A 62 2.67 10.22 1.94
N GLY A 63 1.83 10.86 2.75
CA GLY A 63 0.50 11.25 2.36
C GLY A 63 -0.58 10.28 2.78
N SER A 64 -0.22 9.07 3.22
CA SER A 64 -1.21 8.11 3.70
C SER A 64 -1.87 8.60 4.98
N PRO A 65 -3.15 8.29 5.19
CA PRO A 65 -4.04 7.56 4.30
C PRO A 65 -4.57 8.44 3.16
N PHE A 66 -4.86 7.79 2.04
CA PHE A 66 -5.39 8.48 0.86
C PHE A 66 -6.90 8.28 0.78
N GLU A 67 -7.59 9.19 0.11
CA GLU A 67 -9.03 9.09 0.00
C GLU A 67 -9.48 8.03 -1.00
N THR A 68 -8.67 7.78 -2.03
CA THR A 68 -9.01 6.80 -3.05
C THR A 68 -7.86 5.85 -3.31
N PHE A 69 -8.21 4.68 -3.86
CA PHE A 69 -7.21 3.71 -4.27
C PHE A 69 -6.28 4.30 -5.34
N ALA A 70 -6.85 5.05 -6.27
CA ALA A 70 -6.07 5.64 -7.35
C ALA A 70 -5.00 6.58 -6.80
N GLU A 71 -5.33 7.35 -5.77
CA GLU A 71 -4.35 8.24 -5.16
C GLU A 71 -3.24 7.45 -4.47
N ALA A 72 -3.61 6.38 -3.76
CA ALA A 72 -2.62 5.54 -3.10
C ALA A 72 -1.71 4.87 -4.12
N GLU A 73 -2.28 4.38 -5.21
CA GLU A 73 -1.52 3.75 -6.29
C GLU A 73 -0.55 4.72 -6.91
N LYS A 74 -1.00 5.93 -7.19
CA LYS A 74 -0.16 6.97 -7.77
C LYS A 74 0.99 7.32 -6.85
N ALA A 75 0.73 7.39 -5.55
CA ALA A 75 1.78 7.70 -4.59
C ALA A 75 2.81 6.58 -4.54
N CYS A 76 2.38 5.33 -4.65
CA CYS A 76 3.29 4.19 -4.68
C CYS A 76 4.18 4.25 -5.93
N GLU A 77 3.60 4.60 -7.07
CA GLU A 77 4.38 4.72 -8.30
C GLU A 77 5.43 5.82 -8.20
N ALA A 78 5.05 6.96 -7.62
CA ALA A 78 5.99 8.04 -7.42
C ALA A 78 7.11 7.62 -6.48
N MET A 79 6.79 6.87 -5.44
CA MET A 79 7.80 6.38 -4.51
C MET A 79 8.75 5.40 -5.21
N LEU A 80 8.21 4.52 -6.05
CA LEU A 80 9.05 3.57 -6.78
C LEU A 80 10.05 4.30 -7.66
N GLU A 81 9.62 5.37 -8.33
CA GLU A 81 10.53 6.15 -9.15
C GLU A 81 11.66 6.74 -8.31
N GLN A 82 11.34 7.21 -7.12
CA GLN A 82 12.35 7.76 -6.23
C GLN A 82 13.33 6.69 -5.76
N LEU A 83 12.82 5.50 -5.47
CA LEU A 83 13.65 4.42 -4.97
C LEU A 83 14.57 3.84 -6.04
N THR A 84 14.21 3.98 -7.30
CA THR A 84 14.96 3.38 -8.40
C THR A 84 15.72 4.41 -9.23
N LYS A 85 15.78 5.60 -8.76
CA LYS A 85 16.51 6.67 -9.45
C LYS A 85 18.00 6.46 -9.40
#